data_9f0b93383d56976410bbd26e34b91fb4
#
_entry.id   9f0b93383d56976410bbd26e34b91fb4
#
_cell.length_a   1.000
_cell.length_b   1.000
_cell.length_c   1.000
_cell.angle_alpha   90.00
_cell.angle_beta   90.00
_cell.angle_gamma   90.00
#
_symmetry.space_group_name_H-M   'P 1'
#
loop_
_entity.id
_entity.type
_entity.pdbx_description
1 polymer ?
#
loop_
_entity_poly.entity_id
_entity_poly.type
_entity_poly.pdbx_seq_one_letter_code
_entity_poly.pdbx_strand_id
1 'polypeptide(L)'
;MQTILQIATAVYLPIIAAALVGVLLSLVLTRSGRMVGDQPVQEYLPNVLARFLYLVGIPIGVANFIRKAEFNPSVWISPVIAWSAVLLAIFLSWHFLKGSAKPRSKSTKASFTLLSYLGNTSYLGFPVILLLPQLGPQYFSSAVLYDILGTLVAGYGLGVFIAGQASRNSAEGDTASISRSSASEGGSAMVATKRGGAGALLDALTEVAKNPTFYAFFVGLYLKTLTIPEWIVSGLGAIAWSSIMVALIVMGMRIQQLSSNLNLKLAIQPVLIKTILVPLVLAAALTGLGLEGPQRLVLILQSAMPCGFISLVLAENYGLDVELTVASILLSCIVFAFMLPVWVTLFTTW
;
A
#
# COMPACT_ATOMS: atom_id res chain seq x y z
N MET A 1 19.40 -22.12 3.87
CA MET A 1 18.27 -23.05 3.69
C MET A 1 17.20 -22.89 4.79
N GLN A 2 17.55 -22.83 6.07
CA GLN A 2 16.60 -22.61 7.17
C GLN A 2 15.81 -21.32 7.07
N THR A 3 16.45 -20.19 6.74
CA THR A 3 15.79 -18.88 6.60
C THR A 3 14.73 -18.89 5.48
N ILE A 4 15.03 -19.51 4.34
CA ILE A 4 14.06 -19.62 3.23
C ILE A 4 12.86 -20.48 3.62
N LEU A 5 13.09 -21.58 4.33
CA LEU A 5 12.01 -22.44 4.83
C LEU A 5 11.13 -21.71 5.86
N GLN A 6 11.74 -20.92 6.76
CA GLN A 6 11.01 -20.09 7.72
C GLN A 6 10.16 -19.02 7.03
N ILE A 7 10.68 -18.35 6.01
CA ILE A 7 9.91 -17.38 5.22
C ILE A 7 8.76 -18.09 4.50
N ALA A 8 9.02 -19.27 3.92
CA ALA A 8 8.00 -20.04 3.20
C ALA A 8 6.84 -20.42 4.12
N THR A 9 7.12 -20.89 5.32
CA THR A 9 6.07 -21.36 6.25
C THR A 9 5.41 -20.24 7.05
N ALA A 10 6.19 -19.26 7.53
CA ALA A 10 5.67 -18.21 8.39
C ALA A 10 5.03 -17.05 7.62
N VAL A 11 5.48 -16.76 6.41
CA VAL A 11 5.01 -15.60 5.62
C VAL A 11 4.22 -16.04 4.40
N TYR A 12 4.81 -16.82 3.50
CA TYR A 12 4.14 -17.17 2.25
C TYR A 12 2.91 -18.04 2.44
N LEU A 13 2.99 -19.07 3.29
CA LEU A 13 1.87 -19.97 3.49
C LEU A 13 0.60 -19.24 3.95
N PRO A 14 0.61 -18.42 5.02
CA PRO A 14 -0.60 -17.68 5.42
C PRO A 14 -1.03 -16.62 4.40
N ILE A 15 -0.10 -15.90 3.77
CA ILE A 15 -0.43 -14.87 2.77
C ILE A 15 -1.06 -15.52 1.53
N ILE A 16 -0.43 -16.55 0.98
CA ILE A 16 -0.94 -17.23 -0.22
C ILE A 16 -2.25 -17.95 0.09
N ALA A 17 -2.36 -18.63 1.24
CA ALA A 17 -3.59 -19.30 1.63
C ALA A 17 -4.76 -18.32 1.77
N ALA A 18 -4.57 -17.20 2.47
CA ALA A 18 -5.59 -16.17 2.62
C ALA A 18 -5.95 -15.52 1.27
N ALA A 19 -4.96 -15.20 0.44
CA ALA A 19 -5.18 -14.65 -0.90
C ALA A 19 -5.93 -15.63 -1.80
N LEU A 20 -5.58 -16.92 -1.78
CA LEU A 20 -6.31 -17.97 -2.53
C LEU A 20 -7.76 -18.11 -2.07
N VAL A 21 -8.01 -18.07 -0.74
CA VAL A 21 -9.38 -18.02 -0.22
C VAL A 21 -10.14 -16.83 -0.79
N GLY A 22 -9.51 -15.66 -0.85
CA GLY A 22 -10.09 -14.46 -1.46
C GLY A 22 -10.40 -14.64 -2.94
N VAL A 23 -9.46 -15.17 -3.73
CA VAL A 23 -9.66 -15.47 -5.16
C VAL A 23 -10.81 -16.46 -5.36
N LEU A 24 -10.81 -17.57 -4.62
CA LEU A 24 -11.87 -18.59 -4.71
C LEU A 24 -13.23 -18.02 -4.33
N LEU A 25 -13.30 -17.25 -3.24
CA LEU A 25 -14.54 -16.59 -2.82
C LEU A 25 -15.05 -15.64 -3.90
N SER A 26 -14.18 -14.83 -4.49
CA SER A 26 -14.54 -13.92 -5.59
C SER A 26 -15.05 -14.70 -6.82
N LEU A 27 -14.40 -15.79 -7.21
CA LEU A 27 -14.85 -16.66 -8.32
C LEU A 27 -16.22 -17.28 -8.07
N VAL A 28 -16.47 -17.77 -6.84
CA VAL A 28 -17.77 -18.33 -6.46
C VAL A 28 -18.85 -17.25 -6.51
N LEU A 29 -18.58 -16.07 -6.02
CA LEU A 29 -19.51 -14.92 -6.05
C LEU A 29 -19.80 -14.48 -7.49
N THR A 30 -18.78 -14.42 -8.35
CA THR A 30 -18.95 -14.14 -9.78
C THR A 30 -19.89 -15.14 -10.45
N ARG A 31 -19.66 -16.45 -10.20
CA ARG A 31 -20.50 -17.51 -10.78
C ARG A 31 -21.93 -17.54 -10.23
N SER A 32 -22.12 -17.07 -8.98
CA SER A 32 -23.45 -17.08 -8.36
C SER A 32 -24.40 -16.06 -8.98
N GLY A 33 -23.89 -15.02 -9.65
CA GLY A 33 -24.68 -13.95 -10.25
C GLY A 33 -25.54 -13.16 -9.25
N ARG A 34 -25.28 -13.30 -7.93
CA ARG A 34 -26.05 -12.65 -6.87
C ARG A 34 -25.84 -11.15 -6.88
N MET A 35 -26.92 -10.41 -6.63
CA MET A 35 -26.93 -8.96 -6.52
C MET A 35 -27.28 -8.52 -5.10
N VAL A 36 -26.74 -7.38 -4.67
CA VAL A 36 -27.12 -6.65 -3.46
C VAL A 36 -27.48 -5.26 -3.91
N GLY A 37 -28.80 -4.95 -3.96
CA GLY A 37 -29.28 -3.75 -4.66
C GLY A 37 -28.92 -3.81 -6.14
N ASP A 38 -28.32 -2.74 -6.66
CA ASP A 38 -27.91 -2.62 -8.06
C ASP A 38 -26.48 -3.09 -8.34
N GLN A 39 -25.76 -3.61 -7.32
CA GLN A 39 -24.36 -4.04 -7.45
C GLN A 39 -24.22 -5.56 -7.35
N PRO A 40 -23.35 -6.19 -8.16
CA PRO A 40 -23.01 -7.60 -8.01
C PRO A 40 -22.26 -7.83 -6.69
N VAL A 41 -22.60 -8.90 -5.96
CA VAL A 41 -22.00 -9.23 -4.65
C VAL A 41 -20.48 -9.33 -4.72
N GLN A 42 -19.94 -9.75 -5.85
CA GLN A 42 -18.49 -9.84 -6.10
C GLN A 42 -17.77 -8.49 -5.98
N GLU A 43 -18.45 -7.37 -6.29
CA GLU A 43 -17.90 -6.01 -6.15
C GLU A 43 -18.27 -5.42 -4.78
N TYR A 44 -19.48 -5.69 -4.30
CA TYR A 44 -19.99 -5.19 -3.03
C TYR A 44 -19.19 -5.71 -1.83
N LEU A 45 -18.95 -7.02 -1.75
CA LEU A 45 -18.34 -7.64 -0.58
C LEU A 45 -16.91 -7.17 -0.31
N PRO A 46 -15.98 -7.11 -1.29
CA PRO A 46 -14.64 -6.55 -1.06
C PRO A 46 -14.66 -5.10 -0.58
N ASN A 47 -15.61 -4.29 -1.05
CA ASN A 47 -15.76 -2.90 -0.65
C ASN A 47 -16.23 -2.78 0.81
N VAL A 48 -17.22 -3.58 1.23
CA VAL A 48 -17.69 -3.62 2.62
C VAL A 48 -16.58 -4.08 3.56
N LEU A 49 -15.86 -5.16 3.20
CA LEU A 49 -14.74 -5.66 3.99
C LEU A 49 -13.58 -4.64 4.05
N ALA A 50 -13.26 -3.97 2.94
CA ALA A 50 -12.26 -2.93 2.92
C ALA A 50 -12.66 -1.72 3.79
N ARG A 51 -13.95 -1.34 3.79
CA ARG A 51 -14.47 -0.27 4.68
C ARG A 51 -14.40 -0.68 6.15
N PHE A 52 -14.75 -1.92 6.48
CA PHE A 52 -14.58 -2.47 7.82
C PHE A 52 -13.11 -2.46 8.27
N LEU A 53 -12.21 -2.90 7.41
CA LEU A 53 -10.76 -2.87 7.69
C LEU A 53 -10.28 -1.43 7.92
N TYR A 54 -10.68 -0.50 7.07
CA TYR A 54 -10.27 0.90 7.18
C TYR A 54 -10.77 1.57 8.48
N LEU A 55 -12.04 1.34 8.84
CA LEU A 55 -12.66 2.01 10.01
C LEU A 55 -12.37 1.31 11.34
N VAL A 56 -12.18 -0.01 11.33
CA VAL A 56 -12.13 -0.83 12.55
C VAL A 56 -10.90 -1.72 12.59
N GLY A 57 -10.71 -2.57 11.59
CA GLY A 57 -9.72 -3.63 11.62
C GLY A 57 -8.29 -3.12 11.71
N ILE A 58 -7.89 -2.24 10.77
CA ILE A 58 -6.54 -1.65 10.75
C ILE A 58 -6.31 -0.75 11.97
N PRO A 59 -7.22 0.16 12.36
CA PRO A 59 -7.05 0.95 13.58
C PRO A 59 -6.86 0.11 14.84
N ILE A 60 -7.67 -0.90 15.08
CA ILE A 60 -7.49 -1.80 16.23
C ILE A 60 -6.17 -2.55 16.14
N GLY A 61 -5.82 -3.04 14.95
CA GLY A 61 -4.54 -3.70 14.70
C GLY A 61 -3.37 -2.79 15.03
N VAL A 62 -3.37 -1.56 14.50
CA VAL A 62 -2.32 -0.57 14.76
C VAL A 62 -2.23 -0.24 16.24
N ALA A 63 -3.35 0.06 16.92
CA ALA A 63 -3.34 0.35 18.35
C ALA A 63 -2.77 -0.83 19.17
N ASN A 64 -3.19 -2.07 18.88
CA ASN A 64 -2.69 -3.26 19.57
C ASN A 64 -1.21 -3.53 19.32
N PHE A 65 -0.72 -3.41 18.09
CA PHE A 65 0.68 -3.69 17.76
C PHE A 65 1.60 -2.54 18.19
N ILE A 66 1.18 -1.27 18.09
CA ILE A 66 1.91 -0.11 18.62
C ILE A 66 2.10 -0.22 20.14
N ARG A 67 1.10 -0.71 20.86
CA ARG A 67 1.23 -0.99 22.30
C ARG A 67 2.38 -1.95 22.61
N LYS A 68 2.64 -2.94 21.74
CA LYS A 68 3.71 -3.94 21.86
C LYS A 68 5.04 -3.49 21.24
N ALA A 69 5.03 -2.47 20.40
CA ALA A 69 6.19 -2.03 19.66
C ALA A 69 7.20 -1.29 20.55
N GLU A 70 8.46 -1.39 20.20
CA GLU A 70 9.53 -0.58 20.79
C GLU A 70 9.61 0.78 20.13
N PHE A 71 9.85 1.83 20.91
CA PHE A 71 10.02 3.20 20.47
C PHE A 71 11.39 3.71 20.84
N ASN A 72 12.38 3.36 20.02
CA ASN A 72 13.71 3.93 20.09
C ASN A 72 13.74 5.26 19.29
N PRO A 73 14.62 6.23 19.63
CA PRO A 73 14.72 7.48 18.85
C PRO A 73 14.93 7.25 17.35
N SER A 74 15.55 6.15 16.96
CA SER A 74 15.78 5.78 15.56
C SER A 74 14.51 5.52 14.75
N VAL A 75 13.35 5.20 15.37
CA VAL A 75 12.11 4.96 14.62
C VAL A 75 11.64 6.19 13.86
N TRP A 76 12.02 7.40 14.33
CA TRP A 76 11.68 8.68 13.70
C TRP A 76 12.40 8.94 12.38
N ILE A 77 13.39 8.12 12.02
CA ILE A 77 13.99 8.13 10.69
C ILE A 77 13.03 7.58 9.62
N SER A 78 12.03 6.78 10.04
CA SER A 78 11.10 6.09 9.10
C SER A 78 10.36 7.04 8.16
N PRO A 79 9.77 8.16 8.60
CA PRO A 79 9.16 9.13 7.70
C PRO A 79 10.17 9.77 6.73
N VAL A 80 11.40 10.03 7.19
CA VAL A 80 12.46 10.61 6.34
C VAL A 80 12.82 9.64 5.21
N ILE A 81 12.98 8.36 5.54
CA ILE A 81 13.26 7.33 4.55
C ILE A 81 12.07 7.12 3.60
N ALA A 82 10.84 7.18 4.11
CA ALA A 82 9.65 7.10 3.28
C ALA A 82 9.59 8.22 2.24
N TRP A 83 9.85 9.47 2.65
CA TRP A 83 9.92 10.60 1.73
C TRP A 83 11.11 10.52 0.77
N SER A 84 12.26 10.03 1.23
CA SER A 84 13.42 9.76 0.37
C SER A 84 13.08 8.72 -0.70
N ALA A 85 12.33 7.65 -0.35
CA ALA A 85 11.82 6.66 -1.29
C ALA A 85 10.88 7.28 -2.34
N VAL A 86 9.93 8.12 -1.89
CA VAL A 86 8.98 8.82 -2.77
C VAL A 86 9.70 9.73 -3.76
N LEU A 87 10.59 10.58 -3.27
CA LEU A 87 11.33 11.53 -4.11
C LEU A 87 12.26 10.82 -5.10
N LEU A 88 12.96 9.78 -4.65
CA LEU A 88 13.80 8.94 -5.52
C LEU A 88 12.96 8.26 -6.61
N ALA A 89 11.81 7.69 -6.25
CA ALA A 89 10.93 7.04 -7.21
C ALA A 89 10.38 8.02 -8.26
N ILE A 90 10.00 9.24 -7.85
CA ILE A 90 9.57 10.31 -8.77
C ILE A 90 10.71 10.73 -9.69
N PHE A 91 11.93 10.90 -9.15
CA PHE A 91 13.12 11.22 -9.95
C PHE A 91 13.42 10.15 -10.98
N LEU A 92 13.45 8.87 -10.57
CA LEU A 92 13.65 7.74 -11.49
C LEU A 92 12.54 7.66 -12.53
N SER A 93 11.29 7.81 -12.12
CA SER A 93 10.14 7.85 -13.02
C SER A 93 10.30 8.91 -14.11
N TRP A 94 10.67 10.14 -13.73
CA TRP A 94 10.91 11.22 -14.67
C TRP A 94 12.07 10.90 -15.63
N HIS A 95 13.17 10.32 -15.13
CA HIS A 95 14.31 9.92 -15.96
C HIS A 95 13.92 8.85 -16.98
N PHE A 96 13.20 7.79 -16.56
CA PHE A 96 12.74 6.73 -17.48
C PHE A 96 11.72 7.26 -18.49
N LEU A 97 10.83 8.17 -18.10
CA LEU A 97 9.86 8.78 -19.02
C LEU A 97 10.53 9.69 -20.07
N LYS A 98 11.62 10.38 -19.71
CA LYS A 98 12.42 11.17 -20.68
C LYS A 98 13.19 10.31 -21.68
N GLY A 99 13.74 9.18 -21.24
CA GLY A 99 14.50 8.25 -22.07
C GLY A 99 13.62 7.38 -23.00
N SER A 100 12.29 7.48 -22.89
CA SER A 100 11.38 6.67 -23.72
C SER A 100 11.29 7.20 -25.14
N ALA A 101 11.63 6.37 -26.12
CA ALA A 101 11.55 6.70 -27.54
C ALA A 101 10.11 6.95 -28.05
N LYS A 102 9.09 6.45 -27.35
CA LYS A 102 7.68 6.65 -27.71
C LYS A 102 7.03 7.68 -26.78
N PRO A 103 6.38 8.71 -27.34
CA PRO A 103 5.62 9.68 -26.53
C PRO A 103 4.47 8.95 -25.81
N ARG A 104 4.40 9.12 -24.48
CA ARG A 104 3.29 8.60 -23.67
C ARG A 104 2.28 9.70 -23.39
N SER A 105 1.00 9.35 -23.29
CA SER A 105 -0.05 10.29 -22.90
C SER A 105 0.22 10.89 -21.50
N LYS A 106 -0.37 12.02 -21.18
CA LYS A 106 -0.27 12.63 -19.85
C LYS A 106 -0.86 11.71 -18.77
N SER A 107 -1.96 11.03 -19.09
CA SER A 107 -2.61 10.01 -18.26
C SER A 107 -1.66 8.86 -17.94
N THR A 108 -1.02 8.25 -18.96
CA THR A 108 -0.04 7.17 -18.79
C THR A 108 1.19 7.62 -17.97
N LYS A 109 1.69 8.86 -18.18
CA LYS A 109 2.80 9.40 -17.40
C LYS A 109 2.44 9.56 -15.93
N ALA A 110 1.22 10.04 -15.63
CA ALA A 110 0.74 10.17 -14.26
C ALA A 110 0.59 8.80 -13.59
N SER A 111 -0.09 7.83 -14.23
CA SER A 111 -0.16 6.45 -13.72
C SER A 111 1.22 5.86 -13.48
N PHE A 112 2.16 5.99 -14.43
CA PHE A 112 3.53 5.51 -14.30
C PHE A 112 4.22 6.07 -13.05
N THR A 113 4.11 7.40 -12.83
CA THR A 113 4.73 8.06 -11.68
C THR A 113 4.10 7.58 -10.37
N LEU A 114 2.76 7.51 -10.29
CA LEU A 114 2.03 7.03 -9.12
C LEU A 114 2.44 5.59 -8.75
N LEU A 115 2.52 4.70 -9.74
CA LEU A 115 2.91 3.30 -9.57
C LEU A 115 4.36 3.13 -9.13
N SER A 116 5.22 4.08 -9.50
CA SER A 116 6.64 4.03 -9.12
C SER A 116 6.87 4.32 -7.63
N TYR A 117 5.96 5.00 -6.91
CA TYR A 117 6.17 5.32 -5.50
C TYR A 117 5.07 4.85 -4.54
N LEU A 118 3.80 4.75 -4.98
CA LEU A 118 2.72 4.29 -4.11
C LEU A 118 2.79 2.79 -3.87
N GLY A 119 3.08 2.40 -2.64
CA GLY A 119 3.17 1.00 -2.22
C GLY A 119 1.99 0.55 -1.37
N ASN A 120 1.75 -0.76 -1.34
CA ASN A 120 0.77 -1.40 -0.48
C ASN A 120 1.35 -1.66 0.92
N THR A 121 1.72 -0.58 1.61
CA THR A 121 2.46 -0.59 2.88
C THR A 121 1.60 -1.01 4.07
N SER A 122 0.28 -0.77 4.04
CA SER A 122 -0.64 -1.14 5.13
C SER A 122 -1.23 -2.55 4.92
N TYR A 123 -1.91 -2.83 3.78
CA TYR A 123 -2.63 -4.10 3.58
C TYR A 123 -1.72 -5.32 3.39
N LEU A 124 -0.52 -5.14 2.81
CA LEU A 124 0.46 -6.20 2.64
C LEU A 124 1.70 -5.97 3.52
N GLY A 125 2.17 -4.73 3.63
CA GLY A 125 3.38 -4.42 4.38
C GLY A 125 3.26 -4.75 5.86
N PHE A 126 2.18 -4.39 6.52
CA PHE A 126 1.96 -4.73 7.93
C PHE A 126 1.92 -6.24 8.17
N PRO A 127 1.13 -7.05 7.42
CA PRO A 127 1.18 -8.51 7.50
C PRO A 127 2.59 -9.08 7.33
N VAL A 128 3.33 -8.64 6.32
CA VAL A 128 4.70 -9.13 6.07
C VAL A 128 5.62 -8.84 7.26
N ILE A 129 5.60 -7.60 7.80
CA ILE A 129 6.43 -7.23 8.96
C ILE A 129 6.06 -8.06 10.20
N LEU A 130 4.76 -8.26 10.44
CA LEU A 130 4.28 -8.98 11.63
C LEU A 130 4.50 -10.50 11.56
N LEU A 131 4.46 -11.07 10.35
CA LEU A 131 4.63 -12.51 10.13
C LEU A 131 6.10 -12.93 9.97
N LEU A 132 7.02 -12.00 9.65
CA LEU A 132 8.44 -12.32 9.53
C LEU A 132 9.02 -12.64 10.89
N PRO A 133 9.61 -13.86 11.10
CA PRO A 133 10.19 -14.27 12.38
C PRO A 133 11.33 -13.35 12.86
N GLN A 134 12.00 -12.66 11.93
CA GLN A 134 13.12 -11.74 12.21
C GLN A 134 12.65 -10.37 12.68
N LEU A 135 11.37 -10.06 12.54
CA LEU A 135 10.80 -8.74 12.81
C LEU A 135 9.74 -8.81 13.91
N GLY A 136 8.49 -9.01 13.56
CA GLY A 136 7.38 -9.08 14.51
C GLY A 136 6.90 -7.74 15.06
N PRO A 137 6.07 -7.77 16.12
CA PRO A 137 5.42 -6.57 16.65
C PRO A 137 6.39 -5.51 17.22
N GLN A 138 7.57 -5.89 17.70
CA GLN A 138 8.53 -4.96 18.29
C GLN A 138 9.03 -3.89 17.31
N TYR A 139 9.15 -4.22 16.04
CA TYR A 139 9.61 -3.29 14.99
C TYR A 139 8.46 -2.63 14.20
N PHE A 140 7.22 -2.90 14.59
CA PHE A 140 6.02 -2.43 13.89
C PHE A 140 5.89 -0.89 13.89
N SER A 141 6.45 -0.20 14.90
CA SER A 141 6.46 1.26 14.97
C SER A 141 7.08 1.92 13.74
N SER A 142 8.21 1.38 13.26
CA SER A 142 8.88 1.88 12.04
C SER A 142 8.02 1.70 10.79
N ALA A 143 7.30 0.57 10.68
CA ALA A 143 6.40 0.33 9.55
C ALA A 143 5.21 1.30 9.55
N VAL A 144 4.60 1.55 10.71
CA VAL A 144 3.46 2.45 10.87
C VAL A 144 3.85 3.90 10.60
N LEU A 145 5.00 4.36 11.13
CA LEU A 145 5.48 5.72 10.86
C LEU A 145 5.85 5.92 9.39
N TYR A 146 6.45 4.90 8.74
CA TYR A 146 6.70 4.92 7.30
C TYR A 146 5.40 5.07 6.50
N ASP A 147 4.36 4.32 6.88
CA ASP A 147 3.07 4.33 6.21
C ASP A 147 2.30 5.64 6.44
N ILE A 148 2.03 6.02 7.70
CA ILE A 148 1.18 7.15 8.04
C ILE A 148 1.80 8.48 7.60
N LEU A 149 3.07 8.73 7.95
CA LEU A 149 3.73 10.01 7.67
C LEU A 149 4.45 10.05 6.31
N GLY A 150 4.61 8.92 5.68
CA GLY A 150 5.21 8.79 4.35
C GLY A 150 4.18 8.46 3.28
N THR A 151 3.87 7.17 3.11
CA THR A 151 3.07 6.67 1.98
C THR A 151 1.66 7.27 1.94
N LEU A 152 1.00 7.40 3.09
CA LEU A 152 -0.35 7.93 3.17
C LEU A 152 -0.38 9.42 2.82
N VAL A 153 0.54 10.22 3.39
CA VAL A 153 0.65 11.65 3.06
C VAL A 153 1.04 11.84 1.59
N ALA A 154 1.96 11.04 1.07
CA ALA A 154 2.34 11.10 -0.33
C ALA A 154 1.19 10.69 -1.27
N GLY A 155 0.36 9.70 -0.89
CA GLY A 155 -0.79 9.26 -1.65
C GLY A 155 -1.88 10.33 -1.74
N TYR A 156 -2.32 10.85 -0.59
CA TYR A 156 -3.36 11.88 -0.53
C TYR A 156 -2.87 13.27 -0.95
N GLY A 157 -1.58 13.58 -0.79
CA GLY A 157 -0.98 14.83 -1.21
C GLY A 157 -0.51 14.81 -2.66
N LEU A 158 0.68 14.26 -2.88
CA LEU A 158 1.30 14.22 -4.20
C LEU A 158 0.51 13.38 -5.21
N GLY A 159 -0.11 12.28 -4.76
CA GLY A 159 -0.89 11.41 -5.63
C GLY A 159 -2.09 12.12 -6.22
N VAL A 160 -2.88 12.77 -5.38
CA VAL A 160 -4.05 13.57 -5.81
C VAL A 160 -3.61 14.75 -6.68
N PHE A 161 -2.51 15.41 -6.33
CA PHE A 161 -1.97 16.53 -7.11
C PHE A 161 -1.54 16.10 -8.52
N ILE A 162 -0.75 15.03 -8.64
CA ILE A 162 -0.29 14.49 -9.94
C ILE A 162 -1.48 14.04 -10.79
N ALA A 163 -2.42 13.31 -10.20
CA ALA A 163 -3.62 12.82 -10.86
C ALA A 163 -4.51 13.98 -11.35
N GLY A 164 -4.72 14.98 -10.49
CA GLY A 164 -5.52 16.15 -10.82
C GLY A 164 -4.91 17.00 -11.93
N GLN A 165 -3.59 17.17 -11.97
CA GLN A 165 -2.93 17.88 -13.08
C GLN A 165 -3.07 17.13 -14.41
N ALA A 166 -2.94 15.81 -14.41
CA ALA A 166 -3.08 15.02 -15.63
C ALA A 166 -4.50 15.08 -16.19
N SER A 167 -5.51 15.00 -15.32
CA SER A 167 -6.92 15.08 -15.68
C SER A 167 -7.33 16.44 -16.30
N ARG A 168 -6.89 17.56 -15.69
CA ARG A 168 -7.18 18.92 -16.21
C ARG A 168 -6.65 19.14 -17.60
N ASN A 169 -5.45 18.69 -17.88
CA ASN A 169 -4.80 18.83 -19.15
C ASN A 169 -5.37 17.92 -20.26
N SER A 170 -6.18 16.92 -19.88
CA SER A 170 -6.93 16.09 -20.83
C SER A 170 -8.28 16.68 -21.17
N ALA A 171 -8.90 17.44 -20.24
CA ALA A 171 -10.18 18.12 -20.45
C ALA A 171 -10.08 19.37 -21.34
N GLU A 172 -8.90 19.98 -21.50
CA GLU A 172 -8.69 21.07 -22.44
C GLU A 172 -8.65 20.61 -23.91
N GLY A 173 -8.57 19.28 -24.17
CA GLY A 173 -8.58 18.69 -25.50
C GLY A 173 -9.91 18.10 -25.96
N ASP A 174 -10.85 17.82 -25.07
CA ASP A 174 -12.14 17.21 -25.41
C ASP A 174 -13.24 17.72 -24.48
N THR A 175 -14.18 18.47 -25.02
CA THR A 175 -15.46 18.80 -24.40
C THR A 175 -16.36 17.57 -24.42
N ALA A 176 -16.14 16.62 -23.53
CA ALA A 176 -17.03 15.47 -23.34
C ALA A 176 -17.26 15.20 -21.85
N SER A 177 -18.52 15.21 -21.50
CA SER A 177 -19.18 14.91 -20.24
C SER A 177 -18.50 13.80 -19.41
N ILE A 178 -17.90 14.18 -18.28
CA ILE A 178 -17.50 13.23 -17.23
C ILE A 178 -18.78 12.82 -16.48
N SER A 179 -19.35 11.69 -16.87
CA SER A 179 -20.36 11.01 -16.06
C SER A 179 -19.69 10.51 -14.77
N ARG A 180 -20.21 11.00 -13.63
CA ARG A 180 -19.87 10.51 -12.30
C ARG A 180 -20.33 9.06 -12.21
N SER A 181 -19.42 8.11 -12.44
CA SER A 181 -19.64 6.74 -12.04
C SER A 181 -19.32 6.61 -10.54
N SER A 182 -20.24 5.98 -9.84
CA SER A 182 -20.26 5.72 -8.41
C SER A 182 -18.90 5.31 -7.85
N ALA A 183 -18.39 6.11 -6.93
CA ALA A 183 -17.22 5.82 -6.14
C ALA A 183 -17.38 4.47 -5.42
N SER A 184 -16.50 3.53 -5.70
CA SER A 184 -16.36 2.33 -4.88
C SER A 184 -15.84 2.76 -3.50
N GLU A 185 -16.73 2.81 -2.50
CA GLU A 185 -16.48 3.22 -1.13
C GLU A 185 -15.62 2.18 -0.39
N GLY A 186 -14.33 2.22 -0.58
CA GLY A 186 -13.35 1.34 0.10
C GLY A 186 -12.10 2.05 0.58
N GLY A 187 -12.20 3.29 0.80
CA GLY A 187 -11.23 4.24 1.36
C GLY A 187 -11.93 5.57 1.34
N SER A 188 -11.75 6.44 2.31
CA SER A 188 -12.34 7.77 2.39
C SER A 188 -12.58 8.35 1.01
N ALA A 189 -13.82 8.77 0.71
CA ALA A 189 -14.17 9.37 -0.56
C ALA A 189 -13.13 10.46 -0.87
N MET A 190 -12.20 10.17 -1.76
CA MET A 190 -11.18 11.13 -2.17
C MET A 190 -11.89 12.22 -2.93
N VAL A 191 -12.20 13.31 -2.23
CA VAL A 191 -12.80 14.49 -2.83
C VAL A 191 -11.80 15.04 -3.84
N ALA A 192 -12.19 15.01 -5.12
CA ALA A 192 -11.43 15.63 -6.19
C ALA A 192 -11.31 17.13 -5.93
N THR A 193 -10.20 17.56 -5.30
CA THR A 193 -9.98 18.97 -5.02
C THR A 193 -9.64 19.71 -6.30
N LYS A 194 -10.51 20.63 -6.66
CA LYS A 194 -10.29 21.57 -7.78
C LYS A 194 -9.23 22.64 -7.46
N ARG A 195 -8.60 22.59 -6.26
CA ARG A 195 -7.64 23.59 -5.79
C ARG A 195 -6.21 23.19 -6.17
N GLY A 196 -5.45 24.13 -6.73
CA GLY A 196 -4.01 23.97 -7.01
C GLY A 196 -3.13 24.49 -5.86
N GLY A 197 -1.87 24.03 -5.79
CA GLY A 197 -0.88 24.59 -4.87
C GLY A 197 -1.14 24.31 -3.38
N ALA A 198 -1.07 25.35 -2.55
CA ALA A 198 -1.21 25.26 -1.09
C ALA A 198 -2.56 24.65 -0.64
N GLY A 199 -3.63 24.82 -1.43
CA GLY A 199 -4.93 24.23 -1.16
C GLY A 199 -4.90 22.70 -1.23
N ALA A 200 -4.17 22.11 -2.18
CA ALA A 200 -4.05 20.66 -2.30
C ALA A 200 -3.29 20.03 -1.13
N LEU A 201 -2.29 20.75 -0.57
CA LEU A 201 -1.56 20.30 0.62
C LEU A 201 -2.46 20.32 1.86
N LEU A 202 -3.26 21.39 2.04
CA LEU A 202 -4.20 21.48 3.16
C LEU A 202 -5.26 20.38 3.10
N ASP A 203 -5.77 20.09 1.90
CA ASP A 203 -6.75 19.02 1.68
C ASP A 203 -6.14 17.64 1.97
N ALA A 204 -4.88 17.41 1.56
CA ALA A 204 -4.14 16.19 1.88
C ALA A 204 -3.94 16.01 3.40
N LEU A 205 -3.53 17.07 4.10
CA LEU A 205 -3.36 17.06 5.57
C LEU A 205 -4.71 16.80 6.27
N THR A 206 -5.80 17.36 5.73
CA THR A 206 -7.15 17.11 6.25
C THR A 206 -7.56 15.66 6.07
N GLU A 207 -7.28 15.04 4.92
CA GLU A 207 -7.57 13.62 4.69
C GLU A 207 -6.72 12.70 5.58
N VAL A 208 -5.44 13.02 5.78
CA VAL A 208 -4.58 12.31 6.76
C VAL A 208 -5.14 12.46 8.17
N ALA A 209 -5.56 13.66 8.56
CA ALA A 209 -6.15 13.91 9.88
C ALA A 209 -7.50 13.22 10.08
N LYS A 210 -8.25 12.92 9.01
CA LYS A 210 -9.48 12.11 9.08
C LYS A 210 -9.23 10.61 9.14
N ASN A 211 -8.01 10.16 8.85
CA ASN A 211 -7.70 8.72 8.79
C ASN A 211 -7.74 8.10 10.19
N PRO A 212 -8.57 7.08 10.43
CA PRO A 212 -8.69 6.43 11.74
C PRO A 212 -7.36 5.81 12.22
N THR A 213 -6.50 5.38 11.30
CA THR A 213 -5.19 4.79 11.63
C THR A 213 -4.26 5.81 12.30
N PHE A 214 -4.38 7.09 11.92
CA PHE A 214 -3.63 8.18 12.56
C PHE A 214 -3.97 8.29 14.06
N TYR A 215 -5.25 8.26 14.40
CA TYR A 215 -5.69 8.29 15.81
C TYR A 215 -5.34 6.99 16.55
N ALA A 216 -5.47 5.85 15.87
CA ALA A 216 -5.13 4.55 16.44
C ALA A 216 -3.66 4.45 16.87
N PHE A 217 -2.75 5.13 16.17
CA PHE A 217 -1.36 5.25 16.58
C PHE A 217 -1.22 5.89 17.97
N PHE A 218 -1.88 7.03 18.22
CA PHE A 218 -1.85 7.70 19.53
C PHE A 218 -2.58 6.90 20.61
N VAL A 219 -3.69 6.26 20.26
CA VAL A 219 -4.39 5.33 21.16
C VAL A 219 -3.46 4.18 21.56
N GLY A 220 -2.73 3.60 20.62
CA GLY A 220 -1.76 2.54 20.89
C GLY A 220 -0.63 2.98 21.84
N LEU A 221 -0.10 4.20 21.65
CA LEU A 221 0.87 4.80 22.56
C LEU A 221 0.29 5.00 23.97
N TYR A 222 -0.93 5.50 24.07
CA TYR A 222 -1.61 5.67 25.36
C TYR A 222 -1.86 4.32 26.04
N LEU A 223 -2.37 3.33 25.30
CA LEU A 223 -2.60 1.98 25.83
C LEU A 223 -1.32 1.31 26.35
N LYS A 224 -0.15 1.70 25.85
CA LYS A 224 1.15 1.21 26.33
C LYS A 224 1.45 1.64 27.76
N THR A 225 0.91 2.77 28.21
CA THR A 225 1.11 3.30 29.57
C THR A 225 0.15 2.72 30.60
N LEU A 226 -0.86 1.97 30.15
CA LEU A 226 -1.91 1.40 31.01
C LEU A 226 -1.66 -0.07 31.34
N THR A 227 -2.01 -0.46 32.55
CA THR A 227 -2.14 -1.87 32.93
C THR A 227 -3.52 -2.37 32.49
N ILE A 228 -3.56 -3.12 31.38
CA ILE A 228 -4.80 -3.60 30.79
C ILE A 228 -5.00 -5.07 31.16
N PRO A 229 -6.22 -5.49 31.60
CA PRO A 229 -6.52 -6.88 31.87
C PRO A 229 -6.23 -7.80 30.67
N GLU A 230 -5.70 -9.00 30.94
CA GLU A 230 -5.27 -9.93 29.88
C GLU A 230 -6.38 -10.34 28.91
N TRP A 231 -7.63 -10.45 29.37
CA TRP A 231 -8.75 -10.79 28.49
C TRP A 231 -9.03 -9.70 27.44
N ILE A 232 -8.84 -8.40 27.79
CA ILE A 232 -8.96 -7.30 26.83
C ILE A 232 -7.79 -7.37 25.83
N VAL A 233 -6.56 -7.59 26.32
CA VAL A 233 -5.37 -7.72 25.48
C VAL A 233 -5.51 -8.87 24.50
N SER A 234 -6.01 -10.01 24.94
CA SER A 234 -6.26 -11.18 24.11
C SER A 234 -7.35 -10.91 23.06
N GLY A 235 -8.44 -10.24 23.46
CA GLY A 235 -9.50 -9.83 22.55
C GLY A 235 -9.03 -8.87 21.46
N LEU A 236 -8.28 -7.81 21.83
CA LEU A 236 -7.66 -6.90 20.88
C LEU A 236 -6.70 -7.61 19.93
N GLY A 237 -5.91 -8.56 20.47
CA GLY A 237 -5.01 -9.40 19.69
C GLY A 237 -5.75 -10.26 18.68
N ALA A 238 -6.83 -10.91 19.09
CA ALA A 238 -7.66 -11.74 18.19
C ALA A 238 -8.25 -10.90 17.04
N ILE A 239 -8.81 -9.73 17.33
CA ILE A 239 -9.34 -8.81 16.31
C ILE A 239 -8.23 -8.34 15.38
N ALA A 240 -7.06 -7.97 15.91
CA ALA A 240 -5.92 -7.51 15.12
C ALA A 240 -5.44 -8.59 14.13
N TRP A 241 -5.23 -9.82 14.59
CA TRP A 241 -4.81 -10.92 13.73
C TRP A 241 -5.88 -11.33 12.72
N SER A 242 -7.15 -11.35 13.12
CA SER A 242 -8.26 -11.60 12.20
C SER A 242 -8.34 -10.53 11.11
N SER A 243 -8.11 -9.28 11.45
CA SER A 243 -8.09 -8.17 10.49
C SER A 243 -6.95 -8.31 9.46
N ILE A 244 -5.78 -8.81 9.87
CA ILE A 244 -4.69 -9.13 8.96
C ILE A 244 -5.13 -10.21 7.95
N MET A 245 -5.77 -11.27 8.40
CA MET A 245 -6.26 -12.33 7.50
C MET A 245 -7.33 -11.81 6.55
N VAL A 246 -8.28 -11.02 7.05
CA VAL A 246 -9.31 -10.38 6.22
C VAL A 246 -8.69 -9.45 5.18
N ALA A 247 -7.65 -8.67 5.54
CA ALA A 247 -6.94 -7.80 4.59
C ALA A 247 -6.32 -8.59 3.42
N LEU A 248 -5.70 -9.73 3.71
CA LEU A 248 -5.13 -10.62 2.69
C LEU A 248 -6.20 -11.28 1.82
N ILE A 249 -7.35 -11.67 2.41
CA ILE A 249 -8.50 -12.19 1.66
C ILE A 249 -9.05 -11.12 0.71
N VAL A 250 -9.27 -9.90 1.20
CA VAL A 250 -9.72 -8.77 0.37
C VAL A 250 -8.73 -8.50 -0.76
N MET A 251 -7.42 -8.56 -0.49
CA MET A 251 -6.40 -8.44 -1.52
C MET A 251 -6.55 -9.52 -2.60
N GLY A 252 -6.78 -10.77 -2.21
CA GLY A 252 -7.03 -11.88 -3.14
C GLY A 252 -8.29 -11.66 -3.99
N MET A 253 -9.39 -11.22 -3.37
CA MET A 253 -10.63 -10.88 -4.10
C MET A 253 -10.39 -9.78 -5.14
N ARG A 254 -9.67 -8.71 -4.78
CA ARG A 254 -9.35 -7.61 -5.70
C ARG A 254 -8.43 -8.06 -6.84
N ILE A 255 -7.44 -8.90 -6.58
CA ILE A 255 -6.56 -9.46 -7.62
C ILE A 255 -7.38 -10.23 -8.67
N GLN A 256 -8.38 -11.02 -8.25
CA GLN A 256 -9.25 -11.75 -9.17
C GLN A 256 -10.08 -10.83 -10.07
N GLN A 257 -10.53 -9.68 -9.53
CA GLN A 257 -11.32 -8.70 -10.28
C GLN A 257 -10.50 -7.93 -11.34
N LEU A 258 -9.17 -7.89 -11.19
CA LEU A 258 -8.27 -7.16 -12.09
C LEU A 258 -7.98 -7.89 -13.42
N SER A 259 -8.60 -9.04 -13.72
CA SER A 259 -8.22 -9.83 -14.89
C SER A 259 -8.83 -9.30 -16.18
N SER A 260 -7.99 -8.99 -17.17
CA SER A 260 -8.19 -9.12 -18.62
C SER A 260 -6.92 -8.68 -19.37
N ASN A 261 -6.88 -8.76 -20.67
CA ASN A 261 -5.75 -8.56 -21.60
C ASN A 261 -4.74 -7.46 -21.21
N LEU A 262 -3.82 -7.78 -20.29
CA LEU A 262 -2.90 -6.82 -19.69
C LEU A 262 -1.63 -6.68 -20.51
N ASN A 263 -1.25 -5.46 -20.84
CA ASN A 263 0.05 -5.18 -21.45
C ASN A 263 1.16 -5.09 -20.39
N LEU A 264 1.68 -6.24 -19.96
CA LEU A 264 2.71 -6.34 -18.93
C LEU A 264 4.01 -5.60 -19.30
N LYS A 265 4.30 -5.40 -20.60
CA LYS A 265 5.55 -4.73 -21.04
C LYS A 265 5.65 -3.28 -20.53
N LEU A 266 4.53 -2.55 -20.49
CA LEU A 266 4.51 -1.19 -19.98
C LEU A 266 4.66 -1.14 -18.46
N ALA A 267 4.20 -2.18 -17.76
CA ALA A 267 4.24 -2.29 -16.31
C ALA A 267 5.65 -2.62 -15.76
N ILE A 268 6.52 -3.20 -16.56
CA ILE A 268 7.86 -3.62 -16.11
C ILE A 268 8.65 -2.44 -15.49
N GLN A 269 8.66 -1.29 -16.15
CA GLN A 269 9.48 -0.16 -15.70
C GLN A 269 9.05 0.42 -14.35
N PRO A 270 7.77 0.81 -14.11
CA PRO A 270 7.36 1.32 -12.80
C PRO A 270 7.48 0.25 -11.70
N VAL A 271 7.26 -1.01 -12.02
CA VAL A 271 7.46 -2.13 -11.08
C VAL A 271 8.92 -2.30 -10.70
N LEU A 272 9.85 -2.28 -11.66
CA LEU A 272 11.29 -2.33 -11.37
C LEU A 272 11.74 -1.16 -10.50
N ILE A 273 11.28 0.06 -10.81
CA ILE A 273 11.58 1.23 -9.97
C ILE A 273 11.11 0.97 -8.54
N LYS A 274 9.84 0.58 -8.37
CA LYS A 274 9.18 0.44 -7.05
C LYS A 274 9.74 -0.70 -6.22
N THR A 275 9.89 -1.89 -6.81
CA THR A 275 10.18 -3.11 -6.06
C THR A 275 11.66 -3.48 -5.99
N ILE A 276 12.49 -2.88 -6.83
CA ILE A 276 13.93 -3.22 -6.93
C ILE A 276 14.81 -1.99 -6.80
N LEU A 277 14.69 -0.99 -7.69
CA LEU A 277 15.66 0.10 -7.75
C LEU A 277 15.60 1.00 -6.51
N VAL A 278 14.41 1.44 -6.12
CA VAL A 278 14.23 2.29 -4.93
C VAL A 278 14.71 1.58 -3.66
N PRO A 279 14.24 0.36 -3.34
CA PRO A 279 14.72 -0.34 -2.15
C PRO A 279 16.23 -0.62 -2.19
N LEU A 280 16.82 -0.92 -3.36
CA LEU A 280 18.25 -1.16 -3.48
C LEU A 280 19.09 0.09 -3.17
N VAL A 281 18.70 1.24 -3.72
CA VAL A 281 19.37 2.52 -3.44
C VAL A 281 19.22 2.91 -1.98
N LEU A 282 18.02 2.75 -1.40
CA LEU A 282 17.79 3.01 0.01
C LEU A 282 18.58 2.05 0.91
N ALA A 283 18.66 0.77 0.55
CA ALA A 283 19.44 -0.20 1.28
C ALA A 283 20.94 0.18 1.32
N ALA A 284 21.49 0.60 0.19
CA ALA A 284 22.86 1.10 0.11
C ALA A 284 23.05 2.37 0.95
N ALA A 285 22.12 3.32 0.88
CA ALA A 285 22.17 4.55 1.67
C ALA A 285 22.08 4.28 3.18
N LEU A 286 21.14 3.43 3.61
CA LEU A 286 20.97 3.07 5.02
C LEU A 286 22.18 2.34 5.57
N THR A 287 22.80 1.46 4.77
CA THR A 287 24.06 0.78 5.15
C THR A 287 25.20 1.80 5.29
N GLY A 288 25.30 2.75 4.34
CA GLY A 288 26.31 3.82 4.39
C GLY A 288 26.12 4.78 5.58
N LEU A 289 24.89 4.95 6.08
CA LEU A 289 24.58 5.70 7.29
C LEU A 289 24.76 4.91 8.59
N GLY A 290 25.20 3.66 8.51
CA GLY A 290 25.40 2.80 9.69
C GLY A 290 24.08 2.32 10.33
N LEU A 291 22.94 2.40 9.62
CA LEU A 291 21.72 1.81 10.12
C LEU A 291 21.72 0.31 9.83
N GLU A 292 21.67 -0.48 10.89
CA GLU A 292 21.79 -1.95 10.84
C GLU A 292 20.58 -2.62 11.47
N GLY A 293 20.52 -3.96 11.29
CA GLY A 293 19.58 -4.82 11.99
C GLY A 293 18.14 -4.75 11.49
N PRO A 294 17.19 -5.21 12.31
CA PRO A 294 15.79 -5.41 11.90
C PRO A 294 15.07 -4.13 11.47
N GLN A 295 15.40 -2.98 12.06
CA GLN A 295 14.80 -1.71 11.66
C GLN A 295 15.14 -1.34 10.21
N ARG A 296 16.40 -1.53 9.78
CA ARG A 296 16.82 -1.36 8.39
C ARG A 296 16.00 -2.25 7.47
N LEU A 297 15.81 -3.52 7.84
CA LEU A 297 15.02 -4.47 7.07
C LEU A 297 13.55 -4.01 6.93
N VAL A 298 12.93 -3.51 8.00
CA VAL A 298 11.56 -2.94 7.94
C VAL A 298 11.47 -1.83 6.90
N LEU A 299 12.41 -0.87 6.91
CA LEU A 299 12.38 0.28 5.99
C LEU A 299 12.60 -0.14 4.54
N ILE A 300 13.51 -1.07 4.28
CA ILE A 300 13.74 -1.65 2.97
C ILE A 300 12.48 -2.37 2.48
N LEU A 301 11.89 -3.24 3.30
CA LEU A 301 10.67 -3.97 2.93
C LEU A 301 9.50 -3.03 2.66
N GLN A 302 9.27 -2.01 3.50
CA GLN A 302 8.22 -1.02 3.27
C GLN A 302 8.43 -0.27 1.94
N SER A 303 9.67 0.09 1.61
CA SER A 303 9.98 0.72 0.33
C SER A 303 9.77 -0.22 -0.86
N ALA A 304 9.97 -1.54 -0.68
CA ALA A 304 9.85 -2.57 -1.71
C ALA A 304 8.42 -3.09 -1.90
N MET A 305 7.44 -2.69 -1.04
CA MET A 305 6.06 -3.17 -1.15
C MET A 305 5.50 -2.98 -2.57
N PRO A 306 4.70 -3.95 -3.06
CA PRO A 306 4.06 -3.87 -4.37
C PRO A 306 3.25 -2.58 -4.54
N CYS A 307 2.92 -2.24 -5.78
CA CYS A 307 2.09 -1.08 -6.09
C CYS A 307 0.76 -1.13 -5.31
N GLY A 308 0.40 -0.01 -4.68
CA GLY A 308 -0.76 0.07 -3.81
C GLY A 308 -2.08 0.23 -4.58
N PHE A 309 -3.17 -0.32 -4.05
CA PHE A 309 -4.50 -0.17 -4.65
C PHE A 309 -4.98 1.29 -4.70
N ILE A 310 -4.41 2.18 -3.89
CA ILE A 310 -4.68 3.62 -3.97
C ILE A 310 -4.36 4.19 -5.37
N SER A 311 -3.36 3.65 -6.08
CA SER A 311 -3.06 4.07 -7.46
C SER A 311 -4.17 3.70 -8.44
N LEU A 312 -4.89 2.59 -8.21
CA LEU A 312 -6.06 2.21 -9.01
C LEU A 312 -7.23 3.17 -8.76
N VAL A 313 -7.53 3.46 -7.49
CA VAL A 313 -8.56 4.43 -7.12
C VAL A 313 -8.29 5.80 -7.73
N LEU A 314 -7.02 6.24 -7.73
CA LEU A 314 -6.63 7.49 -8.39
C LEU A 314 -6.80 7.40 -9.92
N ALA A 315 -6.42 6.27 -10.53
CA ALA A 315 -6.54 6.09 -11.96
C ALA A 315 -8.01 6.13 -12.44
N GLU A 316 -8.90 5.47 -11.71
CA GLU A 316 -10.34 5.46 -11.99
C GLU A 316 -10.98 6.84 -11.79
N ASN A 317 -10.71 7.49 -10.65
CA ASN A 317 -11.34 8.77 -10.30
C ASN A 317 -10.87 9.95 -11.16
N TYR A 318 -9.65 9.89 -11.68
CA TYR A 318 -9.05 10.98 -12.46
C TYR A 318 -8.90 10.65 -13.95
N GLY A 319 -9.44 9.52 -14.43
CA GLY A 319 -9.35 9.10 -15.83
C GLY A 319 -7.92 8.86 -16.30
N LEU A 320 -7.08 8.28 -15.44
CA LEU A 320 -5.71 7.92 -15.77
C LEU A 320 -5.65 6.57 -16.51
N ASP A 321 -4.45 6.01 -16.68
CA ASP A 321 -4.24 4.74 -17.36
C ASP A 321 -4.51 3.55 -16.42
N VAL A 322 -5.75 3.09 -16.39
CA VAL A 322 -6.22 1.98 -15.56
C VAL A 322 -5.56 0.66 -15.97
N GLU A 323 -5.36 0.41 -17.28
CA GLU A 323 -4.74 -0.82 -17.78
C GLU A 323 -3.30 -0.95 -17.27
N LEU A 324 -2.49 0.11 -17.41
CA LEU A 324 -1.14 0.16 -16.86
C LEU A 324 -1.14 -0.05 -15.35
N THR A 325 -2.12 0.55 -14.66
CA THR A 325 -2.22 0.49 -13.20
C THR A 325 -2.50 -0.94 -12.74
N VAL A 326 -3.48 -1.60 -13.32
CA VAL A 326 -3.84 -3.00 -13.03
C VAL A 326 -2.66 -3.93 -13.32
N ALA A 327 -2.06 -3.80 -14.51
CA ALA A 327 -0.90 -4.61 -14.90
C ALA A 327 0.28 -4.47 -13.92
N SER A 328 0.53 -3.23 -13.46
CA SER A 328 1.62 -2.96 -12.52
C SER A 328 1.35 -3.51 -11.13
N ILE A 329 0.11 -3.42 -10.62
CA ILE A 329 -0.27 -4.00 -9.33
C ILE A 329 -0.03 -5.52 -9.35
N LEU A 330 -0.53 -6.22 -10.37
CA LEU A 330 -0.37 -7.67 -10.48
C LEU A 330 1.11 -8.08 -10.63
N LEU A 331 1.83 -7.44 -11.55
CA LEU A 331 3.23 -7.75 -11.79
C LEU A 331 4.09 -7.47 -10.55
N SER A 332 3.84 -6.36 -9.84
CA SER A 332 4.59 -6.00 -8.64
C SER A 332 4.39 -6.99 -7.50
N CYS A 333 3.19 -7.56 -7.33
CA CYS A 333 2.94 -8.63 -6.37
C CYS A 333 3.79 -9.88 -6.66
N ILE A 334 3.89 -10.26 -7.94
CA ILE A 334 4.70 -11.40 -8.37
C ILE A 334 6.19 -11.11 -8.13
N VAL A 335 6.68 -9.94 -8.59
CA VAL A 335 8.09 -9.55 -8.41
C VAL A 335 8.45 -9.46 -6.93
N PHE A 336 7.59 -8.87 -6.11
CA PHE A 336 7.81 -8.79 -4.67
C PHE A 336 7.88 -10.17 -4.01
N ALA A 337 7.02 -11.11 -4.41
CA ALA A 337 7.07 -12.47 -3.88
C ALA A 337 8.43 -13.15 -4.15
N PHE A 338 9.05 -12.91 -5.30
CA PHE A 338 10.41 -13.40 -5.58
C PHE A 338 11.49 -12.60 -4.86
N MET A 339 11.31 -11.30 -4.67
CA MET A 339 12.29 -10.42 -4.05
C MET A 339 12.30 -10.47 -2.52
N LEU A 340 11.19 -10.83 -1.88
CA LEU A 340 11.11 -10.88 -0.41
C LEU A 340 12.20 -11.75 0.25
N PRO A 341 12.46 -13.01 -0.18
CA PRO A 341 13.55 -13.80 0.38
C PRO A 341 14.92 -13.16 0.14
N VAL A 342 15.09 -12.50 -1.02
CA VAL A 342 16.36 -11.81 -1.33
C VAL A 342 16.60 -10.67 -0.35
N TRP A 343 15.60 -9.81 -0.13
CA TRP A 343 15.70 -8.70 0.82
C TRP A 343 15.95 -9.21 2.25
N VAL A 344 15.21 -10.23 2.68
CA VAL A 344 15.38 -10.80 4.02
C VAL A 344 16.78 -11.42 4.16
N THR A 345 17.25 -12.23 3.22
CA THR A 345 18.56 -12.85 3.32
C THR A 345 19.72 -11.86 3.27
N LEU A 346 19.62 -10.81 2.46
CA LEU A 346 20.66 -9.78 2.34
C LEU A 346 20.76 -8.89 3.59
N PHE A 347 19.66 -8.66 4.31
CA PHE A 347 19.61 -7.63 5.36
C PHE A 347 19.30 -8.18 6.77
N THR A 348 19.17 -9.49 6.94
CA THR A 348 19.09 -10.13 8.26
C THR A 348 20.45 -10.58 8.80
N THR A 349 21.46 -10.71 7.94
CA THR A 349 22.76 -11.29 8.31
C THR A 349 23.79 -10.26 8.80
N TRP A 350 23.42 -9.00 8.96
CA TRP A 350 24.35 -7.91 9.37
C TRP A 350 23.74 -7.05 10.46
#